data_25368074ff3521cdded54bd2aa56cfd9
#
_entry.id   25368074ff3521cdded54bd2aa56cfd9
#
_cell.length_a   1.000
_cell.length_b   1.000
_cell.length_c   1.000
_cell.angle_alpha   90.00
_cell.angle_beta   90.00
_cell.angle_gamma   90.00
#
_symmetry.space_group_name_H-M   'P 1'
#
loop_
_entity.id
_entity.type
_entity.pdbx_description
1 polymer ?
#
loop_
_entity_poly.entity_id
_entity_poly.type
_entity_poly.pdbx_seq_one_letter_code
_entity_poly.pdbx_strand_id
1 'polypeptide(L)'
;MSIKIEHLPFTIRVAETEQDILKAIRVRQSAYGRHLPELASRMGEPDAADLDGSAVVLLAESKLDGSALGTMRIHTNSTKPLPVEASVALPAQYRGRALAEATRLGVESGRVGSAVKTYLFKSLYVYCATNEVEWIVITARPPLDRMYQAILYKDVYDGGPYIPMAHVGNVPHRVMSYHVDDAPTSPEALAHPLYETFFRTLHPDINLTGRPSVVRQPRPVPYGRDERLHA
;
A
#
# COMPACT_ATOMS: atom_id res chain seq x y z
N MET A 1 18.02 -20.51 -17.29
CA MET A 1 17.09 -21.00 -16.25
C MET A 1 15.67 -20.71 -16.73
N SER A 2 14.76 -21.70 -16.68
CA SER A 2 13.35 -21.49 -17.02
C SER A 2 12.66 -20.70 -15.91
N ILE A 3 11.93 -19.63 -16.25
CA ILE A 3 11.12 -18.88 -15.30
C ILE A 3 9.90 -19.73 -14.96
N LYS A 4 9.64 -19.96 -13.67
CA LYS A 4 8.42 -20.62 -13.20
C LYS A 4 7.24 -19.67 -13.41
N ILE A 5 6.14 -20.16 -14.00
CA ILE A 5 4.88 -19.42 -14.13
C ILE A 5 3.85 -20.08 -13.21
N GLU A 6 3.16 -19.29 -12.42
CA GLU A 6 2.12 -19.75 -11.50
C GLU A 6 0.92 -18.80 -11.55
N HIS A 7 -0.27 -19.39 -11.68
CA HIS A 7 -1.53 -18.65 -11.68
C HIS A 7 -2.14 -18.60 -10.28
N LEU A 8 -2.71 -17.44 -9.94
CA LEU A 8 -3.38 -17.21 -8.69
C LEU A 8 -4.90 -17.35 -8.84
N PRO A 9 -5.65 -17.73 -7.79
CA PRO A 9 -7.11 -17.75 -7.80
C PRO A 9 -7.73 -16.34 -7.72
N PHE A 10 -6.91 -15.31 -7.70
CA PHE A 10 -7.28 -13.89 -7.69
C PHE A 10 -6.36 -13.10 -8.61
N THR A 11 -6.76 -11.89 -8.95
CA THR A 11 -5.92 -10.91 -9.63
C THR A 11 -5.46 -9.84 -8.66
N ILE A 12 -4.29 -9.22 -8.91
CA ILE A 12 -3.87 -7.98 -8.25
C ILE A 12 -3.58 -6.96 -9.35
N ARG A 13 -4.21 -5.81 -9.27
CA ARG A 13 -4.06 -4.74 -10.27
C ARG A 13 -4.12 -3.35 -9.63
N VAL A 14 -3.76 -2.35 -10.39
CA VAL A 14 -3.99 -0.94 -10.02
C VAL A 14 -5.50 -0.66 -10.09
N ALA A 15 -6.02 0.04 -9.09
CA ALA A 15 -7.37 0.58 -9.10
C ALA A 15 -7.43 1.79 -10.04
N GLU A 16 -8.17 1.68 -11.15
CA GLU A 16 -8.21 2.70 -12.19
C GLU A 16 -9.53 3.48 -12.22
N THR A 17 -10.56 2.96 -11.58
CA THR A 17 -11.90 3.55 -11.58
C THR A 17 -12.34 3.93 -10.17
N GLU A 18 -13.30 4.84 -10.08
CA GLU A 18 -13.94 5.17 -8.80
C GLU A 18 -14.53 3.92 -8.13
N GLN A 19 -15.12 3.03 -8.92
CA GLN A 19 -15.67 1.78 -8.40
C GLN A 19 -14.60 0.87 -7.79
N ASP A 20 -13.40 0.83 -8.38
CA ASP A 20 -12.26 0.10 -7.81
C ASP A 20 -11.82 0.70 -6.48
N ILE A 21 -11.75 2.04 -6.40
CA ILE A 21 -11.42 2.75 -5.17
C ILE A 21 -12.46 2.44 -4.08
N LEU A 22 -13.74 2.46 -4.41
CA LEU A 22 -14.79 2.10 -3.44
C LEU A 22 -14.69 0.64 -2.97
N LYS A 23 -14.34 -0.29 -3.85
CA LYS A 23 -14.05 -1.69 -3.47
C LYS A 23 -12.87 -1.75 -2.49
N ALA A 24 -11.76 -1.07 -2.80
CA ALA A 24 -10.57 -1.02 -1.95
C ALA A 24 -10.89 -0.43 -0.56
N ILE A 25 -11.71 0.63 -0.49
CA ILE A 25 -12.15 1.26 0.76
C ILE A 25 -12.95 0.30 1.62
N ARG A 26 -13.91 -0.45 1.03
CA ARG A 26 -14.73 -1.42 1.79
C ARG A 26 -13.86 -2.50 2.44
N VAL A 27 -12.92 -3.07 1.70
CA VAL A 27 -11.97 -4.06 2.25
C VAL A 27 -11.11 -3.44 3.35
N ARG A 28 -10.60 -2.24 3.12
CA ARG A 28 -9.81 -1.48 4.10
C ARG A 28 -10.60 -1.25 5.38
N GLN A 29 -11.82 -0.73 5.26
CA GLN A 29 -12.72 -0.46 6.39
C GLN A 29 -13.02 -1.75 7.18
N SER A 30 -13.39 -2.84 6.49
CA SER A 30 -13.60 -4.15 7.11
C SER A 30 -12.36 -4.65 7.84
N ALA A 31 -11.19 -4.60 7.18
CA ALA A 31 -9.94 -5.07 7.76
C ALA A 31 -9.52 -4.30 9.02
N TYR A 32 -9.61 -2.98 8.98
CA TYR A 32 -9.28 -2.13 10.12
C TYR A 32 -10.33 -2.21 11.22
N GLY A 33 -11.61 -2.38 10.88
CA GLY A 33 -12.71 -2.51 11.84
C GLY A 33 -12.53 -3.66 12.83
N ARG A 34 -11.83 -4.72 12.43
CA ARG A 34 -11.53 -5.86 13.31
C ARG A 34 -10.60 -5.52 14.47
N HIS A 35 -9.81 -4.45 14.36
CA HIS A 35 -8.73 -4.15 15.31
C HIS A 35 -8.69 -2.69 15.76
N LEU A 36 -9.20 -1.76 14.96
CA LEU A 36 -9.17 -0.32 15.16
C LEU A 36 -10.49 0.31 14.71
N PRO A 37 -11.61 0.03 15.39
CA PRO A 37 -12.95 0.45 14.94
C PRO A 37 -13.09 1.97 14.80
N GLU A 38 -12.47 2.76 15.68
CA GLU A 38 -12.49 4.23 15.60
C GLU A 38 -11.74 4.76 14.37
N LEU A 39 -10.62 4.12 13.99
CA LEU A 39 -9.92 4.48 12.76
C LEU A 39 -10.70 4.04 11.53
N ALA A 40 -11.28 2.85 11.56
CA ALA A 40 -12.09 2.30 10.47
C ALA A 40 -13.32 3.15 10.17
N SER A 41 -13.98 3.75 11.17
CA SER A 41 -15.13 4.62 10.97
C SER A 41 -14.80 5.85 10.11
N ARG A 42 -13.55 6.30 10.11
CA ARG A 42 -13.05 7.43 9.30
C ARG A 42 -12.53 7.01 7.92
N MET A 43 -12.53 5.71 7.61
CA MET A 43 -12.03 5.15 6.34
C MET A 43 -13.15 4.74 5.38
N GLY A 44 -14.39 5.11 5.66
CA GLY A 44 -15.54 4.75 4.83
C GLY A 44 -15.64 5.53 3.51
N GLU A 45 -14.86 6.60 3.38
CA GLU A 45 -14.81 7.45 2.19
C GLU A 45 -13.39 7.55 1.64
N PRO A 46 -13.23 7.86 0.33
CA PRO A 46 -11.92 8.13 -0.26
C PRO A 46 -11.25 9.34 0.40
N ASP A 47 -9.96 9.23 0.70
CA ASP A 47 -9.15 10.40 1.04
C ASP A 47 -8.47 11.01 -0.21
N ALA A 48 -7.80 12.15 -0.05
CA ALA A 48 -7.18 12.85 -1.17
C ALA A 48 -6.21 11.96 -1.96
N ALA A 49 -5.43 11.12 -1.28
CA ALA A 49 -4.46 10.24 -1.93
C ALA A 49 -5.09 9.06 -2.69
N ASP A 50 -6.36 8.74 -2.43
CA ASP A 50 -7.12 7.78 -3.23
C ASP A 50 -7.62 8.39 -4.55
N LEU A 51 -7.74 9.75 -4.64
CA LEU A 51 -8.44 10.45 -5.71
C LEU A 51 -7.55 11.31 -6.60
N ASP A 52 -6.43 11.82 -6.08
CA ASP A 52 -5.59 12.82 -6.77
C ASP A 52 -4.50 12.24 -7.65
N GLY A 53 -4.40 10.91 -7.72
CA GLY A 53 -3.36 10.20 -8.46
C GLY A 53 -1.96 10.28 -7.84
N SER A 54 -1.83 10.84 -6.64
CA SER A 54 -0.54 10.95 -5.93
C SER A 54 -0.07 9.65 -5.28
N ALA A 55 -0.92 8.63 -5.27
CA ALA A 55 -0.60 7.30 -4.81
C ALA A 55 -1.22 6.25 -5.73
N VAL A 56 -0.64 5.06 -5.72
CA VAL A 56 -1.17 3.89 -6.43
C VAL A 56 -1.95 3.04 -5.45
N VAL A 57 -3.20 2.76 -5.75
CA VAL A 57 -4.03 1.83 -4.97
C VAL A 57 -4.02 0.47 -5.67
N LEU A 58 -3.54 -0.56 -4.99
CA LEU A 58 -3.64 -1.94 -5.45
C LEU A 58 -4.94 -2.56 -4.95
N LEU A 59 -5.63 -3.30 -5.83
CA LEU A 59 -6.83 -4.05 -5.54
C LEU A 59 -6.62 -5.52 -5.90
N ALA A 60 -6.85 -6.40 -4.94
CA ALA A 60 -6.90 -7.84 -5.15
C ALA A 60 -8.36 -8.29 -5.26
N GLU A 61 -8.69 -9.02 -6.33
CA GLU A 61 -10.07 -9.47 -6.61
C GLU A 61 -10.11 -10.97 -6.90
N SER A 62 -11.09 -11.66 -6.34
CA SER A 62 -11.37 -13.06 -6.59
C SER A 62 -11.73 -13.28 -8.07
N LYS A 63 -11.11 -14.28 -8.71
CA LYS A 63 -11.48 -14.68 -10.07
C LYS A 63 -12.82 -15.43 -10.12
N LEU A 64 -13.28 -15.92 -8.98
CA LEU A 64 -14.51 -16.71 -8.91
C LEU A 64 -15.75 -15.82 -9.05
N ASP A 65 -15.76 -14.69 -8.33
CA ASP A 65 -16.97 -13.85 -8.19
C ASP A 65 -16.70 -12.34 -8.26
N GLY A 66 -15.43 -11.91 -8.47
CA GLY A 66 -15.06 -10.50 -8.53
C GLY A 66 -15.11 -9.77 -7.18
N SER A 67 -15.25 -10.51 -6.06
CA SER A 67 -15.21 -9.89 -4.73
C SER A 67 -13.83 -9.36 -4.42
N ALA A 68 -13.76 -8.21 -3.74
CA ALA A 68 -12.51 -7.62 -3.30
C ALA A 68 -11.95 -8.38 -2.10
N LEU A 69 -10.72 -8.84 -2.19
CA LEU A 69 -10.05 -9.68 -1.19
C LEU A 69 -8.96 -8.94 -0.43
N GLY A 70 -8.44 -7.85 -1.00
CA GLY A 70 -7.38 -7.09 -0.37
C GLY A 70 -7.05 -5.81 -1.11
N THR A 71 -6.37 -4.91 -0.42
CA THR A 71 -5.89 -3.63 -0.95
C THR A 71 -4.62 -3.19 -0.24
N MET A 72 -3.83 -2.37 -0.92
CA MET A 72 -2.67 -1.68 -0.40
C MET A 72 -2.51 -0.37 -1.17
N ARG A 73 -2.03 0.68 -0.52
CA ARG A 73 -1.73 1.94 -1.17
C ARG A 73 -0.22 2.18 -1.13
N ILE A 74 0.35 2.59 -2.27
CA ILE A 74 1.76 2.88 -2.45
C ILE A 74 1.92 4.37 -2.74
N HIS A 75 2.68 5.06 -1.91
CA HIS A 75 3.14 6.43 -2.13
C HIS A 75 4.59 6.41 -2.61
N THR A 76 4.98 7.38 -3.43
CA THR A 76 6.39 7.65 -3.76
C THR A 76 6.74 9.08 -3.41
N ASN A 77 8.02 9.33 -3.11
CA ASN A 77 8.49 10.69 -2.80
C ASN A 77 8.85 11.51 -4.04
N SER A 78 8.42 11.07 -5.23
CA SER A 78 8.74 11.76 -6.51
C SER A 78 8.13 13.15 -6.63
N THR A 79 6.97 13.38 -6.00
CA THR A 79 6.24 14.66 -6.11
C THR A 79 5.97 15.32 -4.76
N LYS A 80 5.89 14.57 -3.69
CA LYS A 80 5.63 15.06 -2.33
C LYS A 80 6.27 14.12 -1.30
N PRO A 81 6.55 14.62 -0.07
CA PRO A 81 7.06 13.77 1.01
C PRO A 81 6.15 12.57 1.28
N LEU A 82 6.74 11.50 1.81
CA LEU A 82 6.00 10.30 2.21
C LEU A 82 5.13 10.60 3.45
N PRO A 83 4.00 9.91 3.65
CA PRO A 83 3.16 10.06 4.84
C PRO A 83 3.89 9.92 6.17
N VAL A 84 4.89 9.04 6.26
CA VAL A 84 5.72 8.83 7.44
C VAL A 84 6.50 10.10 7.84
N GLU A 85 6.91 10.91 6.86
CA GLU A 85 7.71 12.12 7.08
C GLU A 85 6.93 13.26 7.78
N ALA A 86 5.59 13.15 7.83
CA ALA A 86 4.77 14.01 8.66
C ALA A 86 4.97 13.78 10.18
N SER A 87 5.58 12.66 10.56
CA SER A 87 5.77 12.28 11.97
C SER A 87 7.23 12.16 12.37
N VAL A 88 8.13 11.85 11.42
CA VAL A 88 9.54 11.61 11.69
C VAL A 88 10.42 12.16 10.57
N ALA A 89 11.64 12.56 10.90
CA ALA A 89 12.69 12.84 9.93
C ALA A 89 13.45 11.55 9.62
N LEU A 90 13.39 11.09 8.37
CA LEU A 90 14.15 9.91 7.95
C LEU A 90 15.67 10.15 8.06
N PRO A 91 16.47 9.15 8.49
CA PRO A 91 17.93 9.26 8.58
C PRO A 91 18.60 9.67 7.25
N ALA A 92 19.84 10.16 7.36
CA ALA A 92 20.57 10.73 6.23
C ALA A 92 20.72 9.80 5.03
N GLN A 93 20.77 8.49 5.26
CA GLN A 93 20.88 7.46 4.22
C GLN A 93 19.70 7.42 3.22
N TYR A 94 18.54 7.98 3.60
CA TYR A 94 17.35 8.05 2.74
C TYR A 94 17.23 9.38 1.99
N ARG A 95 18.09 10.38 2.30
CA ARG A 95 18.01 11.70 1.68
C ARG A 95 18.37 11.64 0.20
N GLY A 96 17.51 12.22 -0.66
CA GLY A 96 17.72 12.25 -2.11
C GLY A 96 17.59 10.89 -2.77
N ARG A 97 17.10 9.88 -2.05
CA ARG A 97 16.83 8.54 -2.60
C ARG A 97 15.40 8.44 -3.10
N ALA A 98 15.18 7.55 -4.06
CA ALA A 98 13.84 7.18 -4.52
C ALA A 98 13.19 6.26 -3.49
N LEU A 99 12.15 6.77 -2.82
CA LEU A 99 11.47 6.06 -1.73
C LEU A 99 10.02 5.77 -2.09
N ALA A 100 9.51 4.63 -1.61
CA ALA A 100 8.09 4.35 -1.56
C ALA A 100 7.63 4.02 -0.13
N GLU A 101 6.41 4.39 0.22
CA GLU A 101 5.75 3.98 1.46
C GLU A 101 4.49 3.20 1.17
N ALA A 102 4.38 1.99 1.75
CA ALA A 102 3.15 1.23 1.71
C ALA A 102 2.26 1.58 2.91
N THR A 103 1.02 1.96 2.60
CA THR A 103 -0.01 2.30 3.60
C THR A 103 -1.32 1.58 3.30
N ARG A 104 -2.26 1.66 4.22
CA ARG A 104 -3.64 1.18 4.00
C ARG A 104 -3.73 -0.29 3.57
N LEU A 105 -2.80 -1.15 4.01
CA LEU A 105 -2.92 -2.58 3.83
C LEU A 105 -4.18 -3.09 4.54
N GLY A 106 -5.07 -3.69 3.78
CA GLY A 106 -6.27 -4.35 4.27
C GLY A 106 -6.53 -5.63 3.48
N VAL A 107 -6.84 -6.72 4.16
CA VAL A 107 -7.18 -7.99 3.51
C VAL A 107 -8.35 -8.66 4.21
N GLU A 108 -9.10 -9.49 3.50
CA GLU A 108 -10.10 -10.35 4.09
C GLU A 108 -9.51 -11.26 5.16
N SER A 109 -10.35 -11.78 6.03
CA SER A 109 -9.91 -12.70 7.09
C SER A 109 -9.61 -14.11 6.55
N GLY A 110 -8.89 -14.90 7.34
CA GLY A 110 -8.64 -16.30 7.06
C GLY A 110 -7.51 -16.58 6.07
N ARG A 111 -7.50 -17.81 5.52
CA ARG A 111 -6.41 -18.31 4.66
C ARG A 111 -6.28 -17.54 3.36
N VAL A 112 -7.41 -17.17 2.74
CA VAL A 112 -7.43 -16.41 1.48
C VAL A 112 -6.77 -15.04 1.70
N GLY A 113 -7.18 -14.29 2.73
CA GLY A 113 -6.58 -13.00 3.05
C GLY A 113 -5.09 -13.10 3.37
N SER A 114 -4.64 -14.19 4.02
CA SER A 114 -3.21 -14.42 4.28
C SER A 114 -2.43 -14.62 2.98
N ALA A 115 -2.96 -15.37 2.03
CA ALA A 115 -2.37 -15.55 0.70
C ALA A 115 -2.33 -14.21 -0.06
N VAL A 116 -3.47 -13.51 -0.14
CA VAL A 116 -3.58 -12.20 -0.80
C VAL A 116 -2.57 -11.21 -0.23
N LYS A 117 -2.39 -11.17 1.08
CA LYS A 117 -1.40 -10.32 1.74
C LYS A 117 0.03 -10.60 1.26
N THR A 118 0.42 -11.87 1.15
CA THR A 118 1.75 -12.25 0.64
C THR A 118 1.97 -11.73 -0.78
N TYR A 119 0.96 -11.86 -1.64
CA TYR A 119 1.09 -11.40 -3.03
C TYR A 119 0.94 -9.87 -3.17
N LEU A 120 0.27 -9.18 -2.26
CA LEU A 120 0.32 -7.71 -2.17
C LEU A 120 1.73 -7.23 -1.82
N PHE A 121 2.46 -7.91 -0.92
CA PHE A 121 3.87 -7.60 -0.65
C PHE A 121 4.75 -7.86 -1.87
N LYS A 122 4.54 -8.98 -2.58
CA LYS A 122 5.22 -9.21 -3.85
C LYS A 122 4.92 -8.09 -4.85
N SER A 123 3.66 -7.68 -4.97
CA SER A 123 3.25 -6.60 -5.89
C SER A 123 3.91 -5.27 -5.52
N LEU A 124 4.04 -4.96 -4.22
CA LEU A 124 4.78 -3.79 -3.74
C LEU A 124 6.25 -3.84 -4.20
N TYR A 125 6.91 -4.98 -4.00
CA TYR A 125 8.30 -5.16 -4.45
C TYR A 125 8.43 -4.99 -5.97
N VAL A 126 7.57 -5.68 -6.75
CA VAL A 126 7.59 -5.60 -8.22
C VAL A 126 7.33 -4.18 -8.70
N TYR A 127 6.36 -3.48 -8.09
CA TYR A 127 6.10 -2.07 -8.41
C TYR A 127 7.34 -1.21 -8.17
N CYS A 128 7.98 -1.34 -7.01
CA CYS A 128 9.15 -0.56 -6.65
C CYS A 128 10.34 -0.86 -7.58
N ALA A 129 10.62 -2.13 -7.85
CA ALA A 129 11.70 -2.53 -8.75
C ALA A 129 11.47 -2.05 -10.19
N THR A 130 10.21 -2.02 -10.67
CA THR A 130 9.87 -1.54 -12.02
C THR A 130 9.92 -0.02 -12.15
N ASN A 131 9.70 0.71 -11.03
CA ASN A 131 9.68 2.18 -11.01
C ASN A 131 10.93 2.80 -10.38
N GLU A 132 12.03 2.05 -10.35
CA GLU A 132 13.35 2.52 -9.91
C GLU A 132 13.35 3.09 -8.47
N VAL A 133 12.49 2.55 -7.60
CA VAL A 133 12.47 2.88 -6.18
C VAL A 133 13.60 2.14 -5.48
N GLU A 134 14.44 2.85 -4.75
CA GLU A 134 15.59 2.27 -4.03
C GLU A 134 15.19 1.65 -2.67
N TRP A 135 14.29 2.31 -1.95
CA TRP A 135 13.87 1.85 -0.62
C TRP A 135 12.36 1.83 -0.47
N ILE A 136 11.86 0.74 0.10
CA ILE A 136 10.49 0.65 0.58
C ILE A 136 10.50 0.97 2.08
N VAL A 137 9.72 1.95 2.50
CA VAL A 137 9.49 2.30 3.90
C VAL A 137 8.08 1.86 4.28
N ILE A 138 7.91 1.38 5.48
CA ILE A 138 6.60 1.06 6.06
C ILE A 138 6.52 1.53 7.50
N THR A 139 5.30 1.75 7.96
CA THR A 139 5.00 1.92 9.37
C THR A 139 4.15 0.76 9.86
N ALA A 140 4.58 0.07 10.89
CA ALA A 140 3.91 -1.13 11.39
C ALA A 140 3.78 -1.15 12.92
N ARG A 141 2.61 -1.59 13.38
CA ARG A 141 2.36 -1.88 14.79
C ARG A 141 2.29 -3.40 15.03
N PRO A 142 2.38 -3.86 16.29
CA PRO A 142 2.17 -5.27 16.60
C PRO A 142 0.77 -5.76 16.14
N PRO A 143 0.65 -7.00 15.60
CA PRO A 143 1.73 -7.95 15.31
C PRO A 143 2.34 -7.80 13.90
N LEU A 144 1.94 -6.78 13.13
CA LEU A 144 2.37 -6.59 11.73
C LEU A 144 3.88 -6.32 11.61
N ASP A 145 4.47 -5.63 12.58
CA ASP A 145 5.92 -5.37 12.63
C ASP A 145 6.74 -6.67 12.58
N ARG A 146 6.34 -7.69 13.34
CA ARG A 146 7.00 -9.01 13.32
C ARG A 146 6.88 -9.70 11.96
N MET A 147 5.75 -9.51 11.30
CA MET A 147 5.52 -10.06 9.97
C MET A 147 6.43 -9.37 8.94
N TYR A 148 6.62 -8.05 9.02
CA TYR A 148 7.55 -7.34 8.15
C TYR A 148 9.01 -7.75 8.44
N GLN A 149 9.38 -7.94 9.71
CA GLN A 149 10.69 -8.52 10.05
C GLN A 149 10.88 -9.91 9.44
N ALA A 150 9.84 -10.74 9.46
CA ALA A 150 9.91 -12.09 8.88
C ALA A 150 10.09 -12.08 7.36
N ILE A 151 9.76 -11.00 6.67
CA ILE A 151 10.04 -10.78 5.24
C ILE A 151 11.17 -9.77 5.02
N LEU A 152 12.09 -9.70 5.98
CA LEU A 152 13.40 -9.04 5.91
C LEU A 152 13.41 -7.51 5.98
N TYR A 153 12.30 -6.88 6.37
CA TYR A 153 12.34 -5.45 6.70
C TYR A 153 13.16 -5.22 7.97
N LYS A 154 13.97 -4.18 7.97
CA LYS A 154 14.82 -3.77 9.10
C LYS A 154 14.32 -2.47 9.71
N ASP A 155 14.55 -2.28 11.01
CA ASP A 155 14.22 -1.01 11.66
C ASP A 155 15.04 0.14 11.08
N VAL A 156 14.36 1.28 10.88
CA VAL A 156 15.00 2.51 10.42
C VAL A 156 15.75 3.20 11.57
N TYR A 157 15.24 3.04 12.79
CA TYR A 157 15.84 3.62 14.00
C TYR A 157 16.33 2.54 14.96
N ASP A 158 17.47 2.78 15.59
CA ASP A 158 18.07 1.86 16.55
C ASP A 158 17.09 1.52 17.68
N GLY A 159 17.02 0.24 18.02
CA GLY A 159 16.12 -0.28 19.04
C GLY A 159 14.66 -0.39 18.63
N GLY A 160 14.29 -0.03 17.41
CA GLY A 160 12.95 -0.19 16.87
C GLY A 160 11.86 0.51 17.69
N PRO A 161 11.96 1.82 17.95
CA PRO A 161 10.98 2.52 18.79
C PRO A 161 9.60 2.57 18.12
N TYR A 162 8.55 2.55 18.96
CA TYR A 162 7.19 2.80 18.51
C TYR A 162 6.90 4.30 18.59
N ILE A 163 6.70 4.94 17.45
CA ILE A 163 6.52 6.38 17.30
C ILE A 163 5.06 6.66 16.89
N PRO A 164 4.38 7.64 17.53
CA PRO A 164 3.04 8.05 17.10
C PRO A 164 3.04 8.55 15.66
N MET A 165 2.20 7.96 14.78
CA MET A 165 2.13 8.31 13.36
C MET A 165 0.88 9.13 13.06
N ALA A 166 1.05 10.36 12.58
CA ALA A 166 -0.04 11.30 12.31
C ALA A 166 -1.05 10.75 11.28
N HIS A 167 -0.57 10.10 10.21
CA HIS A 167 -1.39 9.58 9.13
C HIS A 167 -2.30 8.38 9.52
N VAL A 168 -2.11 7.83 10.73
CA VAL A 168 -2.94 6.75 11.31
C VAL A 168 -3.50 7.11 12.69
N GLY A 169 -3.75 8.40 12.94
CA GLY A 169 -4.39 8.87 14.18
C GLY A 169 -3.49 8.81 15.40
N ASN A 170 -2.20 9.02 15.24
CA ASN A 170 -1.17 9.00 16.30
C ASN A 170 -1.02 7.62 16.99
N VAL A 171 -1.47 6.55 16.34
CA VAL A 171 -1.20 5.20 16.84
C VAL A 171 0.30 4.91 16.74
N PRO A 172 0.95 4.40 17.81
CA PRO A 172 2.39 4.10 17.78
C PRO A 172 2.74 2.97 16.79
N HIS A 173 3.71 3.25 15.93
CA HIS A 173 4.23 2.31 14.92
C HIS A 173 5.77 2.31 14.93
N ARG A 174 6.37 1.20 14.57
CA ARG A 174 7.78 1.11 14.18
C ARG A 174 7.92 1.57 12.73
N VAL A 175 8.99 2.29 12.43
CA VAL A 175 9.37 2.61 11.04
C VAL A 175 10.37 1.56 10.58
N MET A 176 10.07 0.90 9.49
CA MET A 176 10.90 -0.18 8.95
C MET A 176 11.15 0.05 7.46
N SER A 177 12.24 -0.48 6.95
CA SER A 177 12.61 -0.32 5.54
C SER A 177 13.17 -1.61 4.93
N TYR A 178 13.17 -1.65 3.61
CA TYR A 178 13.69 -2.71 2.79
C TYR A 178 14.38 -2.13 1.55
N HIS A 179 15.63 -2.54 1.29
CA HIS A 179 16.35 -2.08 0.11
C HIS A 179 15.99 -2.97 -1.09
N VAL A 180 15.51 -2.35 -2.17
CA VAL A 180 14.89 -3.07 -3.31
C VAL A 180 15.94 -3.87 -4.08
N ASP A 181 17.09 -3.27 -4.38
CA ASP A 181 18.13 -3.90 -5.20
C ASP A 181 18.87 -5.03 -4.51
N ASP A 182 19.02 -4.95 -3.18
CA ASP A 182 19.68 -6.01 -2.40
C ASP A 182 18.76 -7.21 -2.18
N ALA A 183 17.47 -7.02 -2.32
CA ALA A 183 16.43 -8.00 -2.04
C ALA A 183 16.67 -9.37 -2.74
N PRO A 184 16.92 -9.44 -4.06
CA PRO A 184 17.06 -10.72 -4.73
C PRO A 184 18.43 -11.38 -4.54
N THR A 185 19.40 -10.71 -3.94
CA THR A 185 20.81 -11.16 -3.87
C THR A 185 21.35 -11.35 -2.46
N SER A 186 20.66 -10.81 -1.44
CA SER A 186 21.12 -10.95 -0.06
C SER A 186 21.10 -12.42 0.42
N PRO A 187 22.07 -12.84 1.24
CA PRO A 187 22.10 -14.22 1.78
C PRO A 187 20.82 -14.57 2.54
N GLU A 188 20.26 -13.63 3.28
CA GLU A 188 19.02 -13.79 4.04
C GLU A 188 17.83 -14.03 3.12
N ALA A 189 17.75 -13.29 2.00
CA ALA A 189 16.69 -13.46 1.01
C ALA A 189 16.81 -14.80 0.28
N LEU A 190 18.02 -15.19 -0.13
CA LEU A 190 18.28 -16.48 -0.78
C LEU A 190 17.86 -17.67 0.09
N ALA A 191 18.01 -17.57 1.41
CA ALA A 191 17.61 -18.59 2.37
C ALA A 191 16.10 -18.52 2.75
N HIS A 192 15.39 -17.48 2.33
CA HIS A 192 14.00 -17.25 2.76
C HIS A 192 13.01 -18.18 2.05
N PRO A 193 12.02 -18.78 2.76
CA PRO A 193 11.06 -19.71 2.15
C PRO A 193 10.24 -19.12 1.00
N LEU A 194 10.02 -17.79 0.99
CA LEU A 194 9.30 -17.09 -0.06
C LEU A 194 10.18 -16.62 -1.22
N TYR A 195 11.48 -16.92 -1.22
CA TYR A 195 12.42 -16.45 -2.24
C TYR A 195 11.98 -16.81 -3.66
N GLU A 196 11.65 -18.07 -3.90
CA GLU A 196 11.17 -18.53 -5.20
C GLU A 196 9.89 -17.80 -5.63
N THR A 197 8.94 -17.62 -4.71
CA THR A 197 7.68 -16.93 -4.98
C THR A 197 7.91 -15.47 -5.34
N PHE A 198 8.80 -14.78 -4.62
CA PHE A 198 9.02 -13.34 -4.81
C PHE A 198 9.88 -13.05 -6.03
N PHE A 199 10.96 -13.78 -6.24
CA PHE A 199 12.02 -13.39 -7.18
C PHE A 199 12.15 -14.30 -8.40
N ARG A 200 11.63 -15.55 -8.36
CA ARG A 200 11.83 -16.55 -9.40
C ARG A 200 10.56 -17.03 -10.08
N THR A 201 9.40 -16.67 -9.57
CA THR A 201 8.11 -17.08 -10.12
C THR A 201 7.40 -15.88 -10.73
N LEU A 202 7.00 -15.99 -11.99
CA LEU A 202 6.13 -15.02 -12.65
C LEU A 202 4.66 -15.34 -12.34
N HIS A 203 3.89 -14.35 -11.93
CA HIS A 203 2.46 -14.47 -11.71
C HIS A 203 1.73 -13.53 -12.69
N PRO A 204 1.21 -14.03 -13.82
CA PRO A 204 0.52 -13.21 -14.82
C PRO A 204 -0.72 -12.49 -14.29
N ASP A 205 -1.24 -12.97 -13.15
CA ASP A 205 -2.39 -12.40 -12.45
C ASP A 205 -2.07 -11.15 -11.61
N ILE A 206 -0.80 -10.75 -11.56
CA ILE A 206 -0.33 -9.49 -11.00
C ILE A 206 -0.05 -8.53 -12.16
N ASN A 207 -0.94 -7.55 -12.37
CA ASN A 207 -0.80 -6.53 -13.41
C ASN A 207 -0.72 -5.14 -12.78
N LEU A 208 0.46 -4.53 -12.83
CA LEU A 208 0.75 -3.23 -12.21
C LEU A 208 0.93 -2.11 -13.25
N THR A 209 0.54 -2.33 -14.51
CA THR A 209 0.71 -1.37 -15.61
C THR A 209 -0.39 -0.31 -15.67
N GLY A 210 -1.42 -0.41 -14.83
CA GLY A 210 -2.54 0.52 -14.77
C GLY A 210 -2.13 1.93 -14.31
N ARG A 211 -2.95 2.92 -14.64
CA ARG A 211 -2.78 4.30 -14.16
C ARG A 211 -3.65 4.53 -12.93
N PRO A 212 -3.13 5.24 -11.90
CA PRO A 212 -3.94 5.61 -10.74
C PRO A 212 -5.21 6.35 -11.15
N SER A 213 -6.31 6.04 -10.46
CA SER A 213 -7.58 6.74 -10.66
C SER A 213 -7.42 8.21 -10.29
N VAL A 214 -7.73 9.09 -11.24
CA VAL A 214 -7.90 10.53 -10.99
C VAL A 214 -9.39 10.82 -11.04
N VAL A 215 -10.04 10.77 -9.89
CA VAL A 215 -11.46 11.14 -9.80
C VAL A 215 -11.54 12.66 -9.76
N ARG A 216 -12.00 13.26 -10.87
CA ARG A 216 -12.28 14.70 -10.89
C ARG A 216 -13.44 14.97 -9.93
N GLN A 217 -13.17 15.66 -8.83
CA GLN A 217 -14.24 16.20 -8.01
C GLN A 217 -15.14 17.10 -8.89
N PRO A 218 -16.47 16.97 -8.86
CA PRO A 218 -17.35 17.89 -9.53
C PRO A 218 -17.03 19.31 -9.02
N ARG A 219 -16.78 20.24 -9.94
CA ARG A 219 -16.59 21.65 -9.57
C ARG A 219 -17.82 22.09 -8.80
N PRO A 220 -17.68 22.74 -7.62
CA PRO A 220 -18.83 23.30 -6.95
C PRO A 220 -19.52 24.24 -7.94
N VAL A 221 -20.80 23.98 -8.21
CA VAL A 221 -21.63 24.89 -9.03
C VAL A 221 -21.74 26.18 -8.23
N PRO A 222 -21.30 27.32 -8.77
CA PRO A 222 -21.46 28.57 -8.05
C PRO A 222 -22.96 28.79 -7.86
N TYR A 223 -23.40 28.86 -6.61
CA TYR A 223 -24.76 29.23 -6.27
C TYR A 223 -25.04 30.55 -6.97
N GLY A 224 -26.02 30.59 -7.91
CA GLY A 224 -26.47 31.78 -8.56
C GLY A 224 -26.88 32.80 -7.51
N ARG A 225 -26.29 33.97 -7.56
CA ARG A 225 -26.79 35.12 -6.81
C ARG A 225 -28.25 35.34 -7.22
N ASP A 226 -29.12 35.17 -6.28
CA ASP A 226 -30.53 35.52 -6.43
C ASP A 226 -30.63 37.05 -6.54
N GLU A 227 -30.60 37.57 -7.78
CA GLU A 227 -30.87 38.97 -8.09
C GLU A 227 -32.37 39.20 -8.15
N ARG A 228 -33.08 39.02 -7.05
CA ARG A 228 -34.44 39.50 -6.89
C ARG A 228 -34.75 39.80 -5.44
N LEU A 229 -34.33 40.96 -4.98
CA LEU A 229 -34.97 41.68 -3.88
C LEU A 229 -34.53 43.15 -3.95
N HIS A 230 -35.18 43.92 -4.85
CA HIS A 230 -35.42 45.36 -4.72
C HIS A 230 -36.28 45.82 -5.91
N ALA A 231 -37.59 45.79 -5.69
CA ALA A 231 -38.57 46.65 -6.32
C ALA A 231 -39.65 46.94 -5.29
#